data_df569011aa8ccab750bb3feb4738a176
#
_entry.id   df569011aa8ccab750bb3feb4738a176
#
_cell.length_a   1.000
_cell.length_b   1.000
_cell.length_c   1.000
_cell.angle_alpha   90.00
_cell.angle_beta   90.00
_cell.angle_gamma   90.00
#
_symmetry.space_group_name_H-M   'P 1'
#
loop_
_entity.id
_entity.type
_entity.pdbx_description
1 polymer ?
#
loop_
_entity_poly.entity_id
_entity_poly.type
_entity_poly.pdbx_seq_one_letter_code
_entity_poly.pdbx_strand_id
1 'polypeptide(L)'
;MLQQQPVTPVPKAHSLTRLVAKLDHVIALATASSSALTRWRLILFIVGVICTVALYKMGWYQAGNGMLTVFVVLFLIVAGYHNRLESRLHRLRLWKQIKLVHLARLRLDWHHIPARPSSIPEHHPYAIDLDLVGPHSLLHLLDTTVSSHGQARLQSWLLEQPPGPDQWLLRRRLVQELIPRSLFRDRLGLEARLIGEQEINGQRLEAVLSHAVGFPHLTTVLAIQTLLAAATFGLGLSALLDWLPNYWMWSFAAYALLYFWTDQGEELLEHAVGVHFELEKLGAVLGFVERHARPRHAALAGLWAPLLASGMNPPRLVRQAARTLHAISVKAHPVIHLIANTFCPWNLWFTYRLQRIQAQVAAHLPTWMDRLAEVEAASALATFAALHPSYRWPDPLTADPRRNGAQARLSAKDLAHPLIPQTHRVPNDLALETLGAVLLVTGSNMSGKSTFLRTLGINLCLAQAGAPVCASLFEWAWVRLATCIRVDDSLEAGLSFFYAEVKRLKSLLDATTDRSKPPVLFLIDEIFKGTNNRERLIGSRSFITALSQGNGFGLVSTHDLELTDLDKTVPGLRNAHFQETVAAGALQFDYKLRPGPCPTTNALRIMELEGLPVSETSPGPIT
;
A
#
# COMPACT_ATOMS: atom_id res chain seq x y z
N MET A 1 23.86 32.87 -2.73
CA MET A 1 23.93 31.98 -3.92
C MET A 1 24.93 30.86 -3.61
N LEU A 2 24.48 29.75 -3.05
CA LEU A 2 25.29 28.54 -2.86
C LEU A 2 25.44 27.90 -4.25
N GLN A 3 26.65 27.79 -4.74
CA GLN A 3 27.01 27.03 -5.93
C GLN A 3 26.50 25.60 -5.73
N GLN A 4 25.43 25.25 -6.44
CA GLN A 4 24.97 23.86 -6.55
C GLN A 4 26.10 23.07 -7.25
N GLN A 5 26.83 22.28 -6.47
CA GLN A 5 27.67 21.23 -7.05
C GLN A 5 26.77 20.32 -7.91
N PRO A 6 27.19 19.93 -9.11
CA PRO A 6 26.42 19.06 -9.97
C PRO A 6 26.20 17.73 -9.24
N VAL A 7 24.96 17.51 -8.82
CA VAL A 7 24.52 16.26 -8.19
C VAL A 7 24.74 15.13 -9.19
N THR A 8 25.65 14.23 -8.89
CA THR A 8 25.81 12.99 -9.66
C THR A 8 24.48 12.23 -9.60
N PRO A 9 23.80 12.05 -10.72
CA PRO A 9 22.48 11.42 -10.74
C PRO A 9 22.58 10.02 -10.16
N VAL A 10 21.70 9.70 -9.20
CA VAL A 10 21.56 8.35 -8.65
C VAL A 10 21.49 7.36 -9.81
N PRO A 11 22.39 6.37 -9.91
CA PRO A 11 22.47 5.47 -11.08
C PRO A 11 21.12 4.84 -11.44
N LYS A 12 20.28 4.61 -10.44
CA LYS A 12 18.94 4.06 -10.60
C LYS A 12 17.94 5.04 -11.20
N ALA A 13 17.98 6.33 -10.81
CA ALA A 13 17.13 7.36 -11.39
C ALA A 13 17.40 7.51 -12.88
N HIS A 14 18.68 7.52 -13.28
CA HIS A 14 19.06 7.64 -14.68
C HIS A 14 18.60 6.43 -15.52
N SER A 15 18.70 5.21 -14.98
CA SER A 15 18.21 4.00 -15.65
C SER A 15 16.67 4.02 -15.85
N LEU A 16 15.93 4.49 -14.85
CA LEU A 16 14.47 4.64 -14.94
C LEU A 16 14.06 5.72 -15.95
N THR A 17 14.74 6.86 -15.95
CA THR A 17 14.48 7.94 -16.91
C THR A 17 14.71 7.48 -18.35
N ARG A 18 15.80 6.73 -18.61
CA ARG A 18 16.05 6.13 -19.94
C ARG A 18 14.97 5.13 -20.33
N LEU A 19 14.50 4.30 -19.39
CA LEU A 19 13.42 3.34 -19.64
C LEU A 19 12.11 4.06 -19.98
N VAL A 20 11.76 5.12 -19.26
CA VAL A 20 10.57 5.93 -19.54
C VAL A 20 10.66 6.56 -20.93
N ALA A 21 11.78 7.16 -21.29
CA ALA A 21 11.99 7.74 -22.62
C ALA A 21 11.88 6.68 -23.74
N LYS A 22 12.40 5.47 -23.53
CA LYS A 22 12.25 4.36 -24.48
C LYS A 22 10.78 3.94 -24.60
N LEU A 23 10.04 3.85 -23.49
CA LEU A 23 8.60 3.54 -23.52
C LEU A 23 7.81 4.63 -24.26
N ASP A 24 8.15 5.91 -24.08
CA ASP A 24 7.53 7.02 -24.80
C ASP A 24 7.69 6.89 -26.31
N HIS A 25 8.89 6.57 -26.75
CA HIS A 25 9.16 6.36 -28.18
C HIS A 25 8.33 5.21 -28.76
N VAL A 26 8.30 4.05 -28.05
CA VAL A 26 7.50 2.89 -28.49
C VAL A 26 6.01 3.19 -28.49
N ILE A 27 5.50 3.90 -27.48
CA ILE A 27 4.10 4.33 -27.40
C ILE A 27 3.76 5.28 -28.54
N ALA A 28 4.62 6.24 -28.87
CA ALA A 28 4.41 7.19 -29.96
C ALA A 28 4.29 6.47 -31.32
N LEU A 29 5.20 5.54 -31.62
CA LEU A 29 5.15 4.73 -32.85
C LEU A 29 3.88 3.87 -32.94
N ALA A 30 3.52 3.22 -31.84
CA ALA A 30 2.33 2.36 -31.81
C ALA A 30 1.04 3.20 -31.90
N THR A 31 1.02 4.43 -31.33
CA THR A 31 -0.12 5.35 -31.45
C THR A 31 -0.28 5.87 -32.87
N ALA A 32 0.82 6.18 -33.58
CA ALA A 32 0.78 6.56 -34.98
C ALA A 32 0.22 5.42 -35.85
N SER A 33 0.62 4.16 -35.56
CA SER A 33 0.09 2.98 -36.23
C SER A 33 -1.40 2.76 -35.96
N SER A 34 -1.84 2.96 -34.72
CA SER A 34 -3.26 2.85 -34.33
C SER A 34 -4.12 3.91 -35.04
N SER A 35 -3.68 5.16 -35.09
CA SER A 35 -4.40 6.23 -35.79
C SER A 35 -4.48 5.98 -37.31
N ALA A 36 -3.46 5.38 -37.91
CA ALA A 36 -3.50 4.95 -39.32
C ALA A 36 -4.55 3.85 -39.53
N LEU A 37 -4.56 2.82 -38.66
CA LEU A 37 -5.56 1.73 -38.72
C LEU A 37 -6.99 2.24 -38.50
N THR A 38 -7.21 3.24 -37.65
CA THR A 38 -8.53 3.86 -37.47
C THR A 38 -9.01 4.48 -38.78
N ARG A 39 -8.15 5.21 -39.51
CA ARG A 39 -8.47 5.80 -40.80
C ARG A 39 -8.75 4.72 -41.84
N TRP A 40 -7.91 3.71 -41.92
CA TRP A 40 -8.13 2.59 -42.86
C TRP A 40 -9.42 1.82 -42.56
N ARG A 41 -9.78 1.60 -41.30
CA ARG A 41 -11.07 1.00 -40.93
C ARG A 41 -12.25 1.81 -41.40
N LEU A 42 -12.18 3.15 -41.29
CA LEU A 42 -13.25 4.04 -41.73
C LEU A 42 -13.38 3.98 -43.26
N ILE A 43 -12.26 4.07 -43.97
CA ILE A 43 -12.25 3.99 -45.45
C ILE A 43 -12.82 2.63 -45.91
N LEU A 44 -12.36 1.53 -45.31
CA LEU A 44 -12.85 0.19 -45.61
C LEU A 44 -14.35 0.07 -45.37
N PHE A 45 -14.86 0.63 -44.26
CA PHE A 45 -16.29 0.65 -43.96
C PHE A 45 -17.09 1.40 -45.01
N ILE A 46 -16.69 2.64 -45.35
CA ILE A 46 -17.39 3.49 -46.32
C ILE A 46 -17.39 2.83 -47.70
N VAL A 47 -16.22 2.37 -48.17
CA VAL A 47 -16.07 1.74 -49.51
C VAL A 47 -16.88 0.44 -49.57
N GLY A 48 -16.79 -0.41 -48.52
CA GLY A 48 -17.53 -1.67 -48.47
C GLY A 48 -19.04 -1.50 -48.54
N VAL A 49 -19.57 -0.51 -47.79
CA VAL A 49 -21.01 -0.16 -47.83
C VAL A 49 -21.41 0.37 -49.22
N ILE A 50 -20.65 1.33 -49.78
CA ILE A 50 -20.97 1.91 -51.08
C ILE A 50 -20.95 0.83 -52.17
N CYS A 51 -19.92 0.00 -52.24
CA CYS A 51 -19.81 -1.07 -53.23
C CYS A 51 -20.97 -2.09 -53.11
N THR A 52 -21.30 -2.50 -51.87
CA THR A 52 -22.40 -3.42 -51.61
C THR A 52 -23.74 -2.84 -52.09
N VAL A 53 -24.04 -1.58 -51.70
CA VAL A 53 -25.28 -0.91 -52.10
C VAL A 53 -25.35 -0.71 -53.61
N ALA A 54 -24.24 -0.36 -54.26
CA ALA A 54 -24.19 -0.20 -55.71
C ALA A 54 -24.51 -1.51 -56.45
N LEU A 55 -23.93 -2.65 -56.02
CA LEU A 55 -24.22 -3.97 -56.59
C LEU A 55 -25.70 -4.38 -56.42
N TYR A 56 -26.29 -4.10 -55.27
CA TYR A 56 -27.71 -4.35 -55.04
C TYR A 56 -28.59 -3.47 -55.94
N LYS A 57 -28.28 -2.18 -56.15
CA LYS A 57 -29.01 -1.28 -57.03
C LYS A 57 -28.90 -1.68 -58.48
N MET A 58 -27.78 -2.31 -58.89
CA MET A 58 -27.60 -2.89 -60.26
C MET A 58 -28.31 -4.21 -60.46
N GLY A 59 -29.00 -4.75 -59.47
CA GLY A 59 -29.71 -6.04 -59.54
C GLY A 59 -28.78 -7.28 -59.40
N TRP A 60 -27.50 -7.09 -59.08
CA TRP A 60 -26.53 -8.14 -58.96
C TRP A 60 -26.47 -8.72 -57.51
N TYR A 61 -27.56 -9.33 -57.07
CA TYR A 61 -27.76 -9.78 -55.68
C TYR A 61 -26.72 -10.77 -55.20
N GLN A 62 -26.34 -11.76 -56.03
CA GLN A 62 -25.33 -12.76 -55.64
C GLN A 62 -23.94 -12.12 -55.48
N ALA A 63 -23.53 -11.22 -56.39
CA ALA A 63 -22.30 -10.47 -56.27
C ALA A 63 -22.32 -9.52 -55.06
N GLY A 64 -23.48 -8.88 -54.76
CA GLY A 64 -23.70 -8.06 -53.58
C GLY A 64 -23.56 -8.84 -52.25
N ASN A 65 -24.12 -10.02 -52.17
CA ASN A 65 -23.95 -10.93 -51.01
C ASN A 65 -22.49 -11.36 -50.82
N GLY A 66 -21.80 -11.74 -51.93
CA GLY A 66 -20.37 -12.07 -51.91
C GLY A 66 -19.53 -10.89 -51.42
N MET A 67 -19.77 -9.68 -51.96
CA MET A 67 -19.08 -8.46 -51.56
C MET A 67 -19.31 -8.12 -50.08
N LEU A 68 -20.55 -8.20 -49.59
CA LEU A 68 -20.89 -7.98 -48.19
C LEU A 68 -20.13 -8.95 -47.28
N THR A 69 -20.10 -10.23 -47.62
CA THR A 69 -19.39 -11.27 -46.87
C THR A 69 -17.89 -10.96 -46.79
N VAL A 70 -17.26 -10.67 -47.93
CA VAL A 70 -15.83 -10.33 -47.97
C VAL A 70 -15.54 -9.05 -47.17
N PHE A 71 -16.36 -8.03 -47.33
CA PHE A 71 -16.25 -6.80 -46.57
C PHE A 71 -16.34 -7.03 -45.06
N VAL A 72 -17.35 -7.78 -44.59
CA VAL A 72 -17.54 -8.06 -43.16
C VAL A 72 -16.35 -8.85 -42.61
N VAL A 73 -15.89 -9.88 -43.30
CA VAL A 73 -14.73 -10.68 -42.87
C VAL A 73 -13.47 -9.79 -42.79
N LEU A 74 -13.18 -9.00 -43.81
CA LEU A 74 -12.01 -8.10 -43.83
C LEU A 74 -12.10 -7.06 -42.72
N PHE A 75 -13.28 -6.46 -42.53
CA PHE A 75 -13.51 -5.49 -41.45
C PHE A 75 -13.29 -6.10 -40.06
N LEU A 76 -13.76 -7.34 -39.82
CA LEU A 76 -13.56 -8.06 -38.55
C LEU A 76 -12.08 -8.37 -38.32
N ILE A 77 -11.33 -8.75 -39.36
CA ILE A 77 -9.88 -9.00 -39.27
C ILE A 77 -9.14 -7.70 -38.88
N VAL A 78 -9.42 -6.59 -39.59
CA VAL A 78 -8.77 -5.29 -39.30
C VAL A 78 -9.18 -4.79 -37.91
N ALA A 79 -10.45 -4.91 -37.52
CA ALA A 79 -10.94 -4.54 -36.20
C ALA A 79 -10.28 -5.39 -35.10
N GLY A 80 -10.14 -6.69 -35.32
CA GLY A 80 -9.45 -7.58 -34.39
C GLY A 80 -7.98 -7.24 -34.20
N TYR A 81 -7.28 -6.88 -35.29
CA TYR A 81 -5.89 -6.45 -35.23
C TYR A 81 -5.76 -5.10 -34.50
N HIS A 82 -6.65 -4.13 -34.82
CA HIS A 82 -6.69 -2.84 -34.15
C HIS A 82 -6.94 -2.98 -32.64
N ASN A 83 -7.90 -3.78 -32.21
CA ASN A 83 -8.19 -4.03 -30.80
C ASN A 83 -6.99 -4.66 -30.07
N ARG A 84 -6.25 -5.56 -30.70
CA ARG A 84 -5.00 -6.11 -30.13
C ARG A 84 -3.92 -5.04 -29.97
N LEU A 85 -3.79 -4.13 -30.95
CA LEU A 85 -2.85 -3.01 -30.86
C LEU A 85 -3.22 -2.04 -29.76
N GLU A 86 -4.50 -1.65 -29.64
CA GLU A 86 -5.00 -0.79 -28.56
C GLU A 86 -4.79 -1.42 -27.16
N SER A 87 -5.05 -2.71 -27.04
CA SER A 87 -4.78 -3.45 -25.78
C SER A 87 -3.30 -3.44 -25.40
N ARG A 88 -2.40 -3.54 -26.40
CA ARG A 88 -0.94 -3.42 -26.18
C ARG A 88 -0.54 -2.01 -25.79
N LEU A 89 -1.10 -0.99 -26.46
CA LEU A 89 -0.88 0.42 -26.14
C LEU A 89 -1.33 0.77 -24.73
N HIS A 90 -2.52 0.32 -24.35
CA HIS A 90 -3.04 0.51 -22.99
C HIS A 90 -2.10 -0.10 -21.94
N ARG A 91 -1.63 -1.33 -22.17
CA ARG A 91 -0.67 -2.02 -21.30
C ARG A 91 0.66 -1.25 -21.18
N LEU A 92 1.19 -0.72 -22.30
CA LEU A 92 2.43 0.06 -22.29
C LEU A 92 2.27 1.39 -21.54
N ARG A 93 1.13 2.07 -21.70
CA ARG A 93 0.81 3.32 -20.99
C ARG A 93 0.75 3.10 -19.48
N LEU A 94 0.06 2.06 -19.04
CA LEU A 94 0.00 1.70 -17.61
C LEU A 94 1.38 1.32 -17.06
N TRP A 95 2.18 0.58 -17.83
CA TRP A 95 3.53 0.24 -17.40
C TRP A 95 4.42 1.47 -17.29
N LYS A 96 4.35 2.40 -18.25
CA LYS A 96 5.02 3.70 -18.16
C LYS A 96 4.61 4.45 -16.89
N GLN A 97 3.31 4.50 -16.58
CA GLN A 97 2.81 5.15 -15.37
C GLN A 97 3.40 4.54 -14.10
N ILE A 98 3.48 3.21 -14.00
CA ILE A 98 4.15 2.52 -12.88
C ILE A 98 5.61 3.00 -12.76
N LYS A 99 6.35 3.13 -13.88
CA LYS A 99 7.76 3.58 -13.84
C LYS A 99 7.91 5.05 -13.48
N LEU A 100 6.97 5.90 -13.90
CA LEU A 100 6.93 7.31 -13.47
C LEU A 100 6.71 7.43 -11.96
N VAL A 101 5.80 6.64 -11.39
CA VAL A 101 5.58 6.59 -9.94
C VAL A 101 6.84 6.08 -9.21
N HIS A 102 7.55 5.09 -9.74
CA HIS A 102 8.83 4.66 -9.15
C HIS A 102 9.88 5.78 -9.17
N LEU A 103 9.92 6.57 -10.23
CA LEU A 103 10.82 7.72 -10.33
C LEU A 103 10.44 8.82 -9.34
N ALA A 104 9.14 9.09 -9.18
CA ALA A 104 8.62 10.03 -8.20
C ALA A 104 8.98 9.62 -6.76
N ARG A 105 8.81 8.31 -6.42
CA ARG A 105 9.23 7.76 -5.11
C ARG A 105 10.72 7.95 -4.84
N LEU A 106 11.55 7.71 -5.84
CA LEU A 106 13.01 7.86 -5.72
C LEU A 106 13.42 9.33 -5.49
N ARG A 107 12.66 10.28 -6.06
CA ARG A 107 12.89 11.73 -5.93
C ARG A 107 12.15 12.37 -4.76
N LEU A 108 11.30 11.62 -4.06
CA LEU A 108 10.35 12.12 -3.07
C LEU A 108 9.43 13.22 -3.63
N ASP A 109 9.01 13.05 -4.89
CA ASP A 109 8.05 13.93 -5.55
C ASP A 109 6.63 13.49 -5.16
N TRP A 110 6.17 14.00 -4.03
CA TRP A 110 4.93 13.62 -3.38
C TRP A 110 3.68 13.85 -4.22
N HIS A 111 3.70 14.87 -5.09
CA HIS A 111 2.57 15.17 -5.97
C HIS A 111 2.29 14.08 -7.01
N HIS A 112 3.33 13.34 -7.41
CA HIS A 112 3.23 12.27 -8.40
C HIS A 112 3.22 10.87 -7.78
N ILE A 113 3.27 10.75 -6.45
CA ILE A 113 3.08 9.49 -5.74
C ILE A 113 1.60 9.38 -5.38
N PRO A 114 0.87 8.35 -5.86
CA PRO A 114 -0.53 8.16 -5.51
C PRO A 114 -0.72 8.05 -4.00
N ALA A 115 -1.55 8.92 -3.43
CA ALA A 115 -1.94 8.85 -2.03
C ALA A 115 -3.22 8.01 -1.90
N ARG A 116 -3.24 7.08 -0.94
CA ARG A 116 -4.41 6.29 -0.58
C ARG A 116 -4.79 6.59 0.86
N PRO A 117 -6.09 6.66 1.17
CA PRO A 117 -6.53 6.78 2.55
C PRO A 117 -5.96 5.63 3.39
N SER A 118 -5.40 5.95 4.53
CA SER A 118 -4.98 4.96 5.53
C SER A 118 -5.64 5.30 6.86
N SER A 119 -6.10 4.29 7.57
CA SER A 119 -6.57 4.49 8.94
C SER A 119 -5.37 4.84 9.81
N ILE A 120 -5.44 5.99 10.47
CA ILE A 120 -4.44 6.37 11.46
C ILE A 120 -4.90 5.74 12.78
N PRO A 121 -4.12 4.81 13.38
CA PRO A 121 -4.53 4.22 14.64
C PRO A 121 -4.52 5.30 15.73
N GLU A 122 -5.68 5.54 16.31
CA GLU A 122 -5.80 6.43 17.48
C GLU A 122 -4.90 5.87 18.62
N HIS A 123 -4.18 6.76 19.28
CA HIS A 123 -3.30 6.43 20.42
C HIS A 123 -2.16 5.43 20.14
N HIS A 124 -1.76 5.24 18.87
CA HIS A 124 -0.59 4.40 18.61
C HIS A 124 0.70 5.06 19.13
N PRO A 125 1.56 4.31 19.86
CA PRO A 125 2.69 4.88 20.61
C PRO A 125 3.73 5.65 19.77
N TYR A 126 3.78 5.47 18.44
CA TYR A 126 4.78 6.13 17.59
C TYR A 126 4.36 6.39 16.14
N ALA A 127 3.17 5.97 15.71
CA ALA A 127 2.79 6.03 14.28
C ALA A 127 2.82 7.45 13.71
N ILE A 128 2.28 8.42 14.45
CA ILE A 128 2.20 9.84 14.07
C ILE A 128 3.55 10.53 14.30
N ASP A 129 4.20 10.25 15.41
CA ASP A 129 5.48 10.87 15.79
C ASP A 129 6.58 10.65 14.75
N LEU A 130 6.59 9.47 14.13
CA LEU A 130 7.61 9.05 13.17
C LEU A 130 7.17 9.21 11.71
N ASP A 131 6.05 9.87 11.44
CA ASP A 131 5.52 10.02 10.08
C ASP A 131 5.40 8.67 9.35
N LEU A 132 4.93 7.60 10.04
CA LEU A 132 4.78 6.27 9.44
C LEU A 132 3.52 6.16 8.60
N VAL A 133 2.45 6.85 8.97
CA VAL A 133 1.14 6.84 8.31
C VAL A 133 0.67 8.26 7.99
N GLY A 134 -0.26 8.40 7.06
CA GLY A 134 -0.76 9.68 6.60
C GLY A 134 -0.06 10.23 5.35
N PRO A 135 -0.33 11.47 4.95
CA PRO A 135 0.31 12.12 3.80
C PRO A 135 1.81 12.34 4.04
N HIS A 136 2.61 12.20 2.98
CA HIS A 136 4.08 12.35 3.03
C HIS A 136 4.80 11.41 4.02
N SER A 137 4.15 10.31 4.39
CA SER A 137 4.64 9.33 5.35
C SER A 137 5.46 8.22 4.71
N LEU A 138 6.06 7.37 5.56
CA LEU A 138 6.75 6.17 5.11
C LEU A 138 5.80 5.22 4.36
N LEU A 139 4.60 4.99 4.88
CA LEU A 139 3.59 4.16 4.21
C LEU A 139 3.24 4.72 2.83
N HIS A 140 3.02 6.03 2.69
CA HIS A 140 2.78 6.68 1.40
C HIS A 140 3.93 6.46 0.41
N LEU A 141 5.18 6.54 0.90
CA LEU A 141 6.36 6.26 0.07
C LEU A 141 6.44 4.81 -0.37
N LEU A 142 6.09 3.86 0.50
CA LEU A 142 6.26 2.42 0.26
C LEU A 142 5.10 1.80 -0.52
N ASP A 143 3.87 2.30 -0.36
CA ASP A 143 2.65 1.64 -0.82
C ASP A 143 2.57 1.49 -2.34
N THR A 144 2.81 0.29 -2.82
CA THR A 144 2.60 -0.15 -4.21
C THR A 144 1.54 -1.25 -4.31
N THR A 145 0.79 -1.48 -3.24
CA THR A 145 -0.23 -2.53 -3.17
C THR A 145 -1.43 -2.23 -4.07
N VAL A 146 -2.19 -3.24 -4.43
CA VAL A 146 -3.37 -3.11 -5.30
C VAL A 146 -4.68 -3.38 -4.56
N SER A 147 -4.59 -3.91 -3.34
CA SER A 147 -5.73 -4.17 -2.47
C SER A 147 -5.66 -3.36 -1.17
N SER A 148 -6.82 -3.10 -0.55
CA SER A 148 -6.89 -2.50 0.78
C SER A 148 -6.27 -3.39 1.85
N HIS A 149 -6.39 -4.72 1.71
CA HIS A 149 -5.75 -5.70 2.59
C HIS A 149 -4.23 -5.67 2.49
N GLY A 150 -3.68 -5.50 1.27
CA GLY A 150 -2.25 -5.35 1.06
C GLY A 150 -1.69 -4.09 1.73
N GLN A 151 -2.39 -2.96 1.61
CA GLN A 151 -2.03 -1.73 2.31
C GLN A 151 -2.08 -1.90 3.83
N ALA A 152 -3.17 -2.46 4.36
CA ALA A 152 -3.31 -2.72 5.79
C ALA A 152 -2.21 -3.66 6.32
N ARG A 153 -1.83 -4.69 5.54
CA ARG A 153 -0.73 -5.61 5.87
C ARG A 153 0.61 -4.87 5.90
N LEU A 154 0.90 -4.04 4.91
CA LEU A 154 2.11 -3.23 4.88
C LEU A 154 2.17 -2.28 6.08
N GLN A 155 1.06 -1.61 6.39
CA GLN A 155 0.92 -0.75 7.57
C GLN A 155 1.16 -1.55 8.86
N SER A 156 0.56 -2.73 9.01
CA SER A 156 0.74 -3.57 10.20
C SER A 156 2.21 -3.99 10.37
N TRP A 157 2.94 -4.29 9.30
CA TRP A 157 4.35 -4.63 9.37
C TRP A 157 5.24 -3.46 9.83
N LEU A 158 4.84 -2.22 9.53
CA LEU A 158 5.54 -1.02 10.00
C LEU A 158 5.20 -0.68 11.46
N LEU A 159 4.02 -1.08 11.93
CA LEU A 159 3.50 -0.74 13.26
C LEU A 159 3.60 -1.88 14.28
N GLU A 160 3.99 -3.08 13.87
CA GLU A 160 4.09 -4.25 14.75
C GLU A 160 5.31 -4.14 15.68
N GLN A 161 5.14 -4.50 16.97
CA GLN A 161 6.14 -4.33 18.01
C GLN A 161 6.45 -5.60 18.78
N PRO A 162 7.68 -6.05 18.80
CA PRO A 162 8.45 -6.42 17.65
C PRO A 162 7.82 -7.65 17.00
N PRO A 163 8.03 -7.91 15.73
CA PRO A 163 7.54 -9.14 15.10
C PRO A 163 8.21 -10.36 15.73
N GLY A 164 7.55 -11.52 15.67
CA GLY A 164 8.20 -12.79 16.05
C GLY A 164 9.43 -13.05 15.14
N PRO A 165 10.55 -13.55 15.70
CA PRO A 165 11.79 -13.78 14.94
C PRO A 165 11.58 -14.65 13.69
N ASP A 166 10.79 -15.71 13.79
CA ASP A 166 10.51 -16.62 12.67
C ASP A 166 9.68 -15.93 11.57
N GLN A 167 8.66 -15.16 11.96
CA GLN A 167 7.84 -14.38 11.03
C GLN A 167 8.67 -13.32 10.31
N TRP A 168 9.52 -12.61 11.05
CA TRP A 168 10.43 -11.64 10.49
C TRP A 168 11.38 -12.27 9.47
N LEU A 169 11.94 -13.43 9.79
CA LEU A 169 12.83 -14.15 8.88
C LEU A 169 12.12 -14.56 7.59
N LEU A 170 10.88 -15.05 7.69
CA LEU A 170 10.05 -15.39 6.53
C LEU A 170 9.75 -14.15 5.68
N ARG A 171 9.35 -13.03 6.30
CA ARG A 171 9.15 -11.73 5.61
C ARG A 171 10.41 -11.30 4.87
N ARG A 172 11.54 -11.25 5.57
CA ARG A 172 12.84 -10.86 4.99
C ARG A 172 13.22 -11.72 3.79
N ARG A 173 13.08 -13.04 3.91
CA ARG A 173 13.35 -13.98 2.81
C ARG A 173 12.45 -13.72 1.61
N LEU A 174 11.15 -13.51 1.82
CA LEU A 174 10.21 -13.20 0.76
C LEU A 174 10.53 -11.87 0.07
N VAL A 175 10.84 -10.83 0.84
CA VAL A 175 11.25 -9.52 0.30
C VAL A 175 12.53 -9.67 -0.54
N GLN A 176 13.55 -10.34 -0.03
CA GLN A 176 14.83 -10.56 -0.72
C GLN A 176 14.65 -11.38 -2.01
N GLU A 177 13.80 -12.40 -1.97
CA GLU A 177 13.45 -13.21 -3.14
C GLU A 177 12.77 -12.39 -4.25
N LEU A 178 12.00 -11.37 -3.88
CA LEU A 178 11.26 -10.52 -4.83
C LEU A 178 12.10 -9.38 -5.41
N ILE A 179 13.24 -8.98 -4.80
CA ILE A 179 14.08 -7.87 -5.29
C ILE A 179 14.53 -8.05 -6.74
N PRO A 180 15.16 -9.16 -7.15
CA PRO A 180 15.63 -9.33 -8.52
C PRO A 180 14.49 -9.45 -9.54
N ARG A 181 13.25 -9.60 -9.09
CA ARG A 181 12.07 -9.86 -9.94
C ARG A 181 11.28 -8.58 -10.24
N SER A 182 11.93 -7.59 -10.83
CA SER A 182 11.26 -6.32 -11.15
C SER A 182 10.01 -6.51 -12.02
N LEU A 183 10.06 -7.44 -13.00
CA LEU A 183 8.91 -7.75 -13.86
C LEU A 183 7.75 -8.37 -13.09
N PHE A 184 8.01 -9.19 -12.07
CA PHE A 184 6.95 -9.73 -11.22
C PHE A 184 6.25 -8.62 -10.44
N ARG A 185 7.02 -7.76 -9.76
CA ARG A 185 6.47 -6.65 -8.97
C ARG A 185 5.67 -5.67 -9.82
N ASP A 186 6.20 -5.29 -10.99
CA ASP A 186 5.51 -4.40 -11.93
C ASP A 186 4.22 -5.02 -12.47
N ARG A 187 4.27 -6.31 -12.85
CA ARG A 187 3.13 -7.01 -13.41
C ARG A 187 2.04 -7.29 -12.39
N LEU A 188 2.38 -7.49 -11.13
CA LEU A 188 1.38 -7.61 -10.06
C LEU A 188 0.46 -6.39 -10.04
N GLY A 189 1.03 -5.18 -10.05
CA GLY A 189 0.27 -3.94 -10.15
C GLY A 189 -0.40 -3.73 -11.52
N LEU A 190 0.24 -4.16 -12.59
CA LEU A 190 -0.28 -4.01 -13.95
C LEU A 190 -1.52 -4.88 -14.21
N GLU A 191 -1.51 -6.16 -13.79
CA GLU A 191 -2.65 -7.08 -13.98
C GLU A 191 -3.91 -6.56 -13.28
N ALA A 192 -3.76 -5.95 -12.12
CA ALA A 192 -4.88 -5.32 -11.43
C ALA A 192 -5.42 -4.08 -12.18
N ARG A 193 -4.53 -3.18 -12.64
CA ARG A 193 -4.92 -1.93 -13.32
C ARG A 193 -5.47 -2.14 -14.73
N LEU A 194 -5.14 -3.25 -15.39
CA LEU A 194 -5.68 -3.60 -16.70
C LEU A 194 -7.19 -3.84 -16.68
N ILE A 195 -7.75 -4.26 -15.55
CA ILE A 195 -9.18 -4.54 -15.38
C ILE A 195 -9.93 -3.30 -14.89
N GLY A 196 -9.28 -2.44 -14.10
CA GLY A 196 -9.88 -1.19 -13.63
C GLY A 196 -8.98 -0.44 -12.64
N GLU A 197 -9.26 0.82 -12.42
CA GLU A 197 -8.47 1.67 -11.53
C GLU A 197 -8.84 1.50 -10.05
N GLN A 198 -10.07 1.07 -9.75
CA GLN A 198 -10.52 0.86 -8.37
C GLN A 198 -9.69 -0.23 -7.68
N GLU A 199 -9.44 -0.06 -6.40
CA GLU A 199 -8.73 -1.06 -5.60
C GLU A 199 -9.60 -2.29 -5.31
N ILE A 200 -8.95 -3.41 -4.97
CA ILE A 200 -9.65 -4.61 -4.50
C ILE A 200 -9.99 -4.39 -3.02
N ASN A 201 -11.28 -4.28 -2.71
CA ASN A 201 -11.76 -4.16 -1.34
C ASN A 201 -12.29 -5.51 -0.84
N GLY A 202 -11.47 -6.26 -0.09
CA GLY A 202 -11.83 -7.58 0.40
C GLY A 202 -13.00 -7.57 1.37
N GLN A 203 -13.17 -6.54 2.19
CA GLN A 203 -14.32 -6.42 3.12
C GLN A 203 -15.63 -6.27 2.35
N ARG A 204 -15.63 -5.48 1.28
CA ARG A 204 -16.80 -5.35 0.40
C ARG A 204 -17.10 -6.66 -0.32
N LEU A 205 -16.06 -7.35 -0.80
CA LEU A 205 -16.20 -8.67 -1.43
C LEU A 205 -16.78 -9.70 -0.45
N GLU A 206 -16.28 -9.72 0.78
CA GLU A 206 -16.74 -10.60 1.84
C GLU A 206 -18.19 -10.29 2.21
N ALA A 207 -18.55 -9.03 2.40
CA ALA A 207 -19.90 -8.60 2.70
C ALA A 207 -20.90 -9.07 1.62
N VAL A 208 -20.59 -8.85 0.33
CA VAL A 208 -21.47 -9.26 -0.77
C VAL A 208 -21.54 -10.79 -0.90
N LEU A 209 -20.43 -11.49 -0.69
CA LEU A 209 -20.41 -12.95 -0.80
C LEU A 209 -20.96 -13.66 0.46
N SER A 210 -20.99 -13.03 1.62
CA SER A 210 -21.57 -13.58 2.85
C SER A 210 -23.09 -13.40 2.92
N HIS A 211 -23.64 -12.39 2.24
CA HIS A 211 -25.09 -12.24 2.14
C HIS A 211 -25.65 -13.36 1.27
N ALA A 212 -26.17 -14.40 1.92
CA ALA A 212 -26.78 -15.53 1.23
C ALA A 212 -27.96 -15.03 0.39
N VAL A 213 -27.91 -15.27 -0.90
CA VAL A 213 -29.05 -15.09 -1.78
C VAL A 213 -30.05 -16.20 -1.45
N GLY A 214 -30.78 -16.00 -0.36
CA GLY A 214 -31.76 -16.96 0.10
C GLY A 214 -33.05 -16.83 -0.69
N PHE A 215 -33.16 -17.51 -1.82
CA PHE A 215 -34.45 -17.73 -2.45
C PHE A 215 -34.99 -19.09 -2.00
N PRO A 216 -36.09 -19.13 -1.19
CA PRO A 216 -36.65 -20.40 -0.75
C PRO A 216 -37.09 -21.24 -1.97
N HIS A 217 -36.73 -22.51 -1.97
CA HIS A 217 -37.05 -23.47 -3.05
C HIS A 217 -36.51 -23.12 -4.44
N LEU A 218 -35.38 -22.38 -4.53
CA LEU A 218 -34.79 -21.95 -5.81
C LEU A 218 -34.63 -23.09 -6.84
N THR A 219 -34.20 -24.27 -6.38
CA THR A 219 -34.02 -25.44 -7.26
C THR A 219 -35.34 -25.93 -7.85
N THR A 220 -36.43 -25.94 -7.06
CA THR A 220 -37.76 -26.35 -7.49
C THR A 220 -38.34 -25.34 -8.48
N VAL A 221 -38.23 -24.04 -8.16
CA VAL A 221 -38.72 -22.96 -9.02
C VAL A 221 -37.95 -22.95 -10.35
N LEU A 222 -36.63 -23.08 -10.32
CA LEU A 222 -35.79 -23.17 -11.51
C LEU A 222 -36.15 -24.39 -12.38
N ALA A 223 -36.40 -25.56 -11.75
CA ALA A 223 -36.83 -26.76 -12.47
C ALA A 223 -38.18 -26.57 -13.17
N ILE A 224 -39.20 -26.02 -12.46
CA ILE A 224 -40.51 -25.73 -13.02
C ILE A 224 -40.40 -24.74 -14.18
N GLN A 225 -39.67 -23.64 -13.99
CA GLN A 225 -39.53 -22.60 -15.01
C GLN A 225 -38.77 -23.10 -16.24
N THR A 226 -37.73 -23.94 -16.04
CA THR A 226 -37.00 -24.59 -17.14
C THR A 226 -37.92 -25.56 -17.92
N LEU A 227 -38.76 -26.33 -17.21
CA LEU A 227 -39.72 -27.24 -17.84
C LEU A 227 -40.77 -26.47 -18.67
N LEU A 228 -41.31 -25.37 -18.13
CA LEU A 228 -42.25 -24.50 -18.84
C LEU A 228 -41.60 -23.85 -20.08
N ALA A 229 -40.37 -23.40 -19.99
CA ALA A 229 -39.62 -22.87 -21.15
C ALA A 229 -39.42 -23.94 -22.22
N ALA A 230 -39.02 -25.16 -21.84
CA ALA A 230 -38.86 -26.27 -22.76
C ALA A 230 -40.19 -26.69 -23.41
N ALA A 231 -41.26 -26.73 -22.62
CA ALA A 231 -42.63 -27.01 -23.13
C ALA A 231 -43.10 -25.92 -24.11
N THR A 232 -42.89 -24.65 -23.79
CA THR A 232 -43.21 -23.53 -24.68
C THR A 232 -42.45 -23.62 -26.01
N PHE A 233 -41.17 -23.94 -25.97
CA PHE A 233 -40.37 -24.12 -27.18
C PHE A 233 -40.84 -25.35 -28.00
N GLY A 234 -41.06 -26.49 -27.36
CA GLY A 234 -41.55 -27.72 -28.01
C GLY A 234 -42.94 -27.57 -28.63
N LEU A 235 -43.88 -26.97 -27.89
CA LEU A 235 -45.22 -26.68 -28.40
C LEU A 235 -45.21 -25.61 -29.49
N GLY A 236 -44.36 -24.60 -29.38
CA GLY A 236 -44.18 -23.58 -30.41
C GLY A 236 -43.63 -24.18 -31.72
N LEU A 237 -42.63 -25.07 -31.62
CA LEU A 237 -42.09 -25.78 -32.79
C LEU A 237 -43.15 -26.70 -33.42
N SER A 238 -43.95 -27.42 -32.62
CA SER A 238 -45.01 -28.28 -33.13
C SER A 238 -46.15 -27.49 -33.79
N ALA A 239 -46.46 -26.28 -33.29
CA ALA A 239 -47.39 -25.37 -33.93
C ALA A 239 -46.83 -24.79 -35.24
N LEU A 240 -45.53 -24.51 -35.32
CA LEU A 240 -44.86 -24.05 -36.54
C LEU A 240 -44.83 -25.14 -37.65
N LEU A 241 -44.86 -26.42 -37.24
CA LEU A 241 -44.91 -27.57 -38.14
C LEU A 241 -46.37 -28.04 -38.43
N ASP A 242 -47.39 -27.30 -38.00
CA ASP A 242 -48.83 -27.59 -38.12
C ASP A 242 -49.25 -28.93 -37.48
N TRP A 243 -48.47 -29.44 -36.49
CA TRP A 243 -48.83 -30.69 -35.80
C TRP A 243 -49.82 -30.50 -34.66
N LEU A 244 -49.78 -29.34 -33.96
CA LEU A 244 -50.66 -29.01 -32.83
C LEU A 244 -51.15 -27.58 -32.93
N PRO A 245 -52.35 -27.25 -32.34
CA PRO A 245 -52.79 -25.89 -32.18
C PRO A 245 -51.85 -25.06 -31.29
N ASN A 246 -52.06 -23.74 -31.23
CA ASN A 246 -51.20 -22.77 -30.51
C ASN A 246 -51.22 -22.94 -28.98
N TYR A 247 -51.07 -24.15 -28.45
CA TYR A 247 -51.01 -24.44 -27.01
C TYR A 247 -49.79 -23.86 -26.33
N TRP A 248 -48.74 -23.51 -27.09
CA TRP A 248 -47.57 -22.85 -26.56
C TRP A 248 -47.88 -21.51 -25.84
N MET A 249 -48.99 -20.84 -26.19
CA MET A 249 -49.42 -19.60 -25.55
C MET A 249 -49.75 -19.80 -24.08
N TRP A 250 -50.38 -20.92 -23.70
CA TRP A 250 -50.73 -21.23 -22.31
C TRP A 250 -49.47 -21.57 -21.48
N SER A 251 -48.57 -22.34 -22.02
CA SER A 251 -47.29 -22.63 -21.34
C SER A 251 -46.44 -21.39 -21.18
N PHE A 252 -46.41 -20.50 -22.17
CA PHE A 252 -45.74 -19.21 -22.09
C PHE A 252 -46.39 -18.28 -21.06
N ALA A 253 -47.74 -18.23 -20.99
CA ALA A 253 -48.44 -17.44 -19.99
C ALA A 253 -48.12 -17.92 -18.55
N ALA A 254 -48.09 -19.23 -18.34
CA ALA A 254 -47.69 -19.81 -17.05
C ALA A 254 -46.25 -19.50 -16.71
N TYR A 255 -45.34 -19.57 -17.70
CA TYR A 255 -43.93 -19.18 -17.57
C TYR A 255 -43.78 -17.70 -17.17
N ALA A 256 -44.49 -16.81 -17.88
CA ALA A 256 -44.44 -15.37 -17.63
C ALA A 256 -45.00 -15.01 -16.24
N LEU A 257 -46.13 -15.65 -15.84
CA LEU A 257 -46.70 -15.45 -14.51
C LEU A 257 -45.70 -15.84 -13.40
N LEU A 258 -45.08 -17.02 -13.53
CA LEU A 258 -44.07 -17.49 -12.57
C LEU A 258 -42.84 -16.58 -12.57
N TYR A 259 -42.42 -16.08 -13.73
CA TYR A 259 -41.31 -15.13 -13.85
C TYR A 259 -41.61 -13.83 -13.08
N PHE A 260 -42.75 -13.18 -13.30
CA PHE A 260 -43.12 -11.94 -12.58
C PHE A 260 -43.28 -12.16 -11.08
N TRP A 261 -43.69 -13.35 -10.65
CA TRP A 261 -43.80 -13.68 -9.23
C TRP A 261 -42.44 -13.89 -8.56
N THR A 262 -41.45 -14.34 -9.31
CA THR A 262 -40.10 -14.66 -8.79
C THR A 262 -39.10 -13.54 -8.98
N ASP A 263 -39.39 -12.49 -9.78
CA ASP A 263 -38.47 -11.40 -10.09
C ASP A 263 -38.49 -10.31 -9.00
N GLN A 264 -38.23 -10.69 -7.73
CA GLN A 264 -38.17 -9.78 -6.58
C GLN A 264 -36.75 -9.30 -6.26
N GLY A 265 -35.75 -9.47 -7.15
CA GLY A 265 -34.32 -9.31 -6.86
C GLY A 265 -33.71 -7.95 -7.19
N GLU A 266 -34.34 -6.80 -6.86
CA GLU A 266 -33.70 -5.48 -7.08
C GLU A 266 -32.49 -5.23 -6.15
N GLU A 267 -32.57 -5.61 -4.88
CA GLU A 267 -31.49 -5.41 -3.90
C GLU A 267 -30.20 -6.15 -4.26
N LEU A 268 -30.31 -7.32 -4.90
CA LEU A 268 -29.15 -8.11 -5.31
C LEU A 268 -28.35 -7.43 -6.42
N LEU A 269 -29.06 -6.66 -7.26
CA LEU A 269 -28.48 -6.04 -8.44
C LEU A 269 -27.60 -4.86 -8.08
N GLU A 270 -28.03 -4.01 -7.15
CA GLU A 270 -27.29 -2.82 -6.76
C GLU A 270 -25.93 -3.20 -6.10
N HIS A 271 -25.92 -4.26 -5.30
CA HIS A 271 -24.70 -4.74 -4.65
C HIS A 271 -23.79 -5.55 -5.59
N ALA A 272 -24.35 -6.22 -6.60
CA ALA A 272 -23.58 -7.00 -7.57
C ALA A 272 -22.89 -6.15 -8.65
N VAL A 273 -23.47 -4.98 -8.98
CA VAL A 273 -22.90 -4.04 -9.95
C VAL A 273 -21.58 -3.45 -9.39
N GLY A 274 -20.47 -3.74 -10.04
CA GLY A 274 -19.15 -3.31 -9.62
C GLY A 274 -18.32 -4.40 -8.93
N VAL A 275 -18.92 -5.27 -8.12
CA VAL A 275 -18.20 -6.35 -7.42
C VAL A 275 -17.62 -7.38 -8.39
N HIS A 276 -18.25 -7.61 -9.53
CA HIS A 276 -17.72 -8.52 -10.54
C HIS A 276 -16.36 -8.07 -11.10
N PHE A 277 -16.14 -6.76 -11.26
CA PHE A 277 -14.83 -6.22 -11.66
C PHE A 277 -13.76 -6.45 -10.59
N GLU A 278 -14.13 -6.28 -9.31
CA GLU A 278 -13.19 -6.55 -8.21
C GLU A 278 -12.83 -8.03 -8.13
N LEU A 279 -13.80 -8.94 -8.32
CA LEU A 279 -13.54 -10.38 -8.38
C LEU A 279 -12.73 -10.78 -9.63
N GLU A 280 -13.01 -10.19 -10.79
CA GLU A 280 -12.23 -10.44 -11.98
C GLU A 280 -10.77 -10.04 -11.77
N LYS A 281 -10.55 -8.86 -11.19
CA LYS A 281 -9.24 -8.35 -10.81
C LYS A 281 -8.54 -9.28 -9.81
N LEU A 282 -9.23 -9.68 -8.74
CA LEU A 282 -8.72 -10.63 -7.77
C LEU A 282 -8.33 -11.96 -8.44
N GLY A 283 -9.19 -12.50 -9.29
CA GLY A 283 -8.94 -13.73 -10.04
C GLY A 283 -7.74 -13.63 -10.99
N ALA A 284 -7.51 -12.46 -11.60
CA ALA A 284 -6.34 -12.20 -12.44
C ALA A 284 -5.05 -12.14 -11.61
N VAL A 285 -5.07 -11.41 -10.50
CA VAL A 285 -3.92 -11.25 -9.59
C VAL A 285 -3.56 -12.58 -8.93
N LEU A 286 -4.53 -13.32 -8.37
CA LEU A 286 -4.31 -14.66 -7.81
C LEU A 286 -3.71 -15.62 -8.85
N GLY A 287 -4.26 -15.64 -10.06
CA GLY A 287 -3.75 -16.47 -11.14
C GLY A 287 -2.36 -16.04 -11.65
N PHE A 288 -2.03 -14.76 -11.50
CA PHE A 288 -0.67 -14.30 -11.79
C PHE A 288 0.32 -14.80 -10.73
N VAL A 289 0.00 -14.66 -9.44
CA VAL A 289 0.85 -15.12 -8.33
C VAL A 289 1.03 -16.64 -8.39
N GLU A 290 -0.03 -17.42 -8.60
CA GLU A 290 0.01 -18.88 -8.72
C GLU A 290 0.99 -19.34 -9.82
N ARG A 291 0.96 -18.73 -11.00
CA ARG A 291 1.89 -19.05 -12.10
C ARG A 291 3.35 -18.80 -11.77
N HIS A 292 3.64 -17.94 -10.80
CA HIS A 292 4.99 -17.57 -10.38
C HIS A 292 5.43 -18.24 -9.07
N ALA A 293 4.49 -18.82 -8.29
CA ALA A 293 4.78 -19.59 -7.08
C ALA A 293 5.33 -20.99 -7.43
N ARG A 294 6.54 -21.05 -8.02
CA ARG A 294 7.20 -22.28 -8.45
C ARG A 294 8.22 -22.75 -7.41
N PRO A 295 8.58 -24.06 -7.36
CA PRO A 295 9.52 -24.61 -6.36
C PRO A 295 10.86 -23.87 -6.26
N ARG A 296 11.40 -23.37 -7.38
CA ARG A 296 12.62 -22.55 -7.40
C ARG A 296 12.50 -21.21 -6.65
N HIS A 297 11.31 -20.86 -6.20
CA HIS A 297 10.96 -19.64 -5.51
C HIS A 297 10.44 -20.01 -4.13
N ALA A 298 11.34 -20.49 -3.26
CA ALA A 298 11.00 -21.20 -2.04
C ALA A 298 10.11 -20.38 -1.07
N ALA A 299 10.39 -19.09 -0.90
CA ALA A 299 9.60 -18.25 0.01
C ALA A 299 8.18 -18.01 -0.54
N LEU A 300 8.06 -17.61 -1.81
CA LEU A 300 6.76 -17.40 -2.46
C LEU A 300 5.97 -18.71 -2.62
N ALA A 301 6.66 -19.81 -2.99
CA ALA A 301 6.02 -21.11 -3.11
C ALA A 301 5.55 -21.64 -1.76
N GLY A 302 6.34 -21.48 -0.70
CA GLY A 302 5.96 -21.87 0.66
C GLY A 302 4.74 -21.11 1.18
N LEU A 303 4.67 -19.80 0.90
CA LEU A 303 3.51 -18.98 1.24
C LEU A 303 2.24 -19.44 0.50
N TRP A 304 2.38 -19.88 -0.76
CA TRP A 304 1.27 -20.28 -1.63
C TRP A 304 0.90 -21.76 -1.54
N ALA A 305 1.79 -22.62 -1.03
CA ALA A 305 1.59 -24.07 -0.94
C ALA A 305 0.28 -24.48 -0.21
N PRO A 306 -0.13 -23.87 0.91
CA PRO A 306 -1.37 -24.24 1.57
C PRO A 306 -2.61 -24.04 0.71
N LEU A 307 -2.60 -23.03 -0.18
CA LEU A 307 -3.70 -22.76 -1.11
C LEU A 307 -3.79 -23.80 -2.22
N LEU A 308 -2.63 -24.29 -2.69
CA LEU A 308 -2.56 -25.32 -3.73
C LEU A 308 -2.86 -26.72 -3.17
N ALA A 309 -2.48 -27.00 -1.92
CA ALA A 309 -2.69 -28.28 -1.27
C ALA A 309 -4.17 -28.61 -1.00
N SER A 310 -5.04 -27.60 -0.93
CA SER A 310 -6.49 -27.77 -0.72
C SER A 310 -7.22 -28.43 -1.91
N GLY A 311 -6.54 -28.70 -3.02
CA GLY A 311 -7.15 -29.21 -4.26
C GLY A 311 -8.09 -28.22 -4.95
N MET A 312 -8.29 -27.04 -4.37
CA MET A 312 -9.08 -25.95 -4.95
C MET A 312 -8.19 -25.08 -5.84
N ASN A 313 -8.78 -24.54 -6.89
CA ASN A 313 -8.10 -23.57 -7.76
C ASN A 313 -8.71 -22.17 -7.50
N PRO A 314 -8.14 -21.36 -6.57
CA PRO A 314 -8.68 -20.06 -6.20
C PRO A 314 -8.92 -19.13 -7.39
N PRO A 315 -7.98 -18.95 -8.35
CA PRO A 315 -8.20 -18.10 -9.51
C PRO A 315 -9.33 -18.56 -10.42
N ARG A 316 -9.57 -19.87 -10.48
CA ARG A 316 -10.67 -20.44 -11.29
C ARG A 316 -12.02 -20.16 -10.63
N LEU A 317 -12.12 -20.41 -9.32
CA LEU A 317 -13.37 -20.18 -8.55
C LEU A 317 -13.74 -18.69 -8.55
N VAL A 318 -12.79 -17.81 -8.28
CA VAL A 318 -13.03 -16.35 -8.28
C VAL A 318 -13.45 -15.86 -9.66
N ARG A 319 -12.80 -16.29 -10.74
CA ARG A 319 -13.20 -15.94 -12.12
C ARG A 319 -14.57 -16.51 -12.49
N GLN A 320 -14.92 -17.68 -11.98
CA GLN A 320 -16.22 -18.26 -12.19
C GLN A 320 -17.32 -17.44 -11.47
N ALA A 321 -17.06 -17.00 -10.23
CA ALA A 321 -17.96 -16.09 -9.50
C ALA A 321 -18.11 -14.76 -10.23
N ALA A 322 -17.01 -14.14 -10.67
CA ALA A 322 -17.03 -12.90 -11.44
C ALA A 322 -17.87 -12.99 -12.71
N ARG A 323 -17.69 -14.07 -13.50
CA ARG A 323 -18.49 -14.29 -14.73
C ARG A 323 -19.97 -14.51 -14.43
N THR A 324 -20.28 -15.18 -13.32
CA THR A 324 -21.67 -15.41 -12.90
C THR A 324 -22.33 -14.11 -12.48
N LEU A 325 -21.64 -13.27 -11.71
CA LEU A 325 -22.12 -11.93 -11.35
C LEU A 325 -22.25 -11.01 -12.58
N HIS A 326 -21.30 -11.06 -13.51
CA HIS A 326 -21.40 -10.32 -14.77
C HIS A 326 -22.64 -10.76 -15.59
N ALA A 327 -22.95 -12.05 -15.64
CA ALA A 327 -24.14 -12.53 -16.32
C ALA A 327 -25.45 -12.07 -15.64
N ILE A 328 -25.45 -11.91 -14.31
CA ILE A 328 -26.57 -11.34 -13.56
C ILE A 328 -26.67 -9.83 -13.84
N SER A 329 -25.57 -9.11 -13.99
CA SER A 329 -25.57 -7.66 -14.24
C SER A 329 -26.19 -7.27 -15.60
N VAL A 330 -26.39 -8.20 -16.53
CA VAL A 330 -27.17 -8.02 -17.77
C VAL A 330 -28.59 -7.53 -17.46
N LYS A 331 -29.12 -7.78 -16.26
CA LYS A 331 -30.37 -7.23 -15.75
C LYS A 331 -30.43 -5.69 -15.81
N ALA A 332 -29.30 -5.01 -15.77
CA ALA A 332 -29.23 -3.55 -15.91
C ALA A 332 -29.63 -3.02 -17.30
N HIS A 333 -29.70 -3.89 -18.33
CA HIS A 333 -30.15 -3.53 -19.67
C HIS A 333 -31.56 -4.08 -19.93
N PRO A 334 -32.65 -3.28 -19.82
CA PRO A 334 -34.00 -3.77 -19.86
C PRO A 334 -34.33 -4.63 -21.08
N VAL A 335 -33.88 -4.24 -22.27
CA VAL A 335 -34.15 -4.97 -23.52
C VAL A 335 -33.43 -6.33 -23.55
N ILE A 336 -32.14 -6.37 -23.18
CA ILE A 336 -31.39 -7.63 -23.19
C ILE A 336 -31.90 -8.55 -22.09
N HIS A 337 -32.25 -8.01 -20.94
CA HIS A 337 -32.83 -8.73 -19.83
C HIS A 337 -34.19 -9.39 -20.23
N LEU A 338 -35.08 -8.62 -20.87
CA LEU A 338 -36.33 -9.14 -21.35
C LEU A 338 -36.15 -10.29 -22.35
N ILE A 339 -35.25 -10.10 -23.35
CA ILE A 339 -34.97 -11.13 -24.36
C ILE A 339 -34.39 -12.40 -23.71
N ALA A 340 -33.38 -12.23 -22.81
CA ALA A 340 -32.74 -13.36 -22.16
C ALA A 340 -33.72 -14.18 -21.32
N ASN A 341 -34.58 -13.50 -20.55
CA ASN A 341 -35.58 -14.19 -19.69
C ASN A 341 -36.85 -14.65 -20.41
N THR A 342 -37.11 -14.16 -21.63
CA THR A 342 -38.25 -14.66 -22.44
C THR A 342 -38.00 -16.09 -22.93
N PHE A 343 -36.77 -16.44 -23.24
CA PHE A 343 -36.42 -17.73 -23.84
C PHE A 343 -35.83 -18.74 -22.84
N CYS A 344 -35.23 -18.28 -21.75
CA CYS A 344 -34.76 -19.17 -20.70
C CYS A 344 -34.76 -18.45 -19.33
N PRO A 345 -34.84 -19.18 -18.21
CA PRO A 345 -34.87 -18.60 -16.87
C PRO A 345 -33.46 -18.10 -16.48
N TRP A 346 -32.95 -17.09 -17.23
CA TRP A 346 -31.58 -16.57 -17.13
C TRP A 346 -31.20 -16.13 -15.70
N ASN A 347 -32.06 -15.31 -15.08
CA ASN A 347 -31.80 -14.80 -13.74
C ASN A 347 -31.72 -15.93 -12.69
N LEU A 348 -32.69 -16.84 -12.68
CA LEU A 348 -32.71 -17.93 -11.71
C LEU A 348 -31.58 -18.92 -11.93
N TRP A 349 -31.21 -19.19 -13.17
CA TRP A 349 -30.08 -20.06 -13.49
C TRP A 349 -28.74 -19.50 -12.95
N PHE A 350 -28.47 -18.22 -13.18
CA PHE A 350 -27.23 -17.59 -12.70
C PHE A 350 -27.26 -17.35 -11.19
N THR A 351 -28.40 -17.06 -10.59
CA THR A 351 -28.58 -17.01 -9.14
C THR A 351 -28.30 -18.37 -8.48
N TYR A 352 -28.82 -19.45 -9.03
CA TYR A 352 -28.53 -20.81 -8.56
C TYR A 352 -27.04 -21.15 -8.67
N ARG A 353 -26.43 -20.79 -9.80
CA ARG A 353 -24.99 -20.99 -10.01
C ARG A 353 -24.15 -20.16 -9.04
N LEU A 354 -24.57 -18.93 -8.76
CA LEU A 354 -23.91 -18.07 -7.79
C LEU A 354 -23.96 -18.66 -6.38
N GLN A 355 -25.13 -19.11 -5.91
CA GLN A 355 -25.26 -19.75 -4.60
C GLN A 355 -24.30 -20.93 -4.41
N ARG A 356 -24.12 -21.76 -5.42
CA ARG A 356 -23.20 -22.91 -5.34
C ARG A 356 -21.73 -22.50 -5.19
N ILE A 357 -21.33 -21.42 -5.83
CA ILE A 357 -19.93 -20.94 -5.82
C ILE A 357 -19.69 -20.05 -4.60
N GLN A 358 -20.70 -19.28 -4.20
CA GLN A 358 -20.65 -18.28 -3.15
C GLN A 358 -20.14 -18.87 -1.83
N ALA A 359 -20.74 -19.96 -1.37
CA ALA A 359 -20.33 -20.61 -0.11
C ALA A 359 -18.86 -21.05 -0.12
N GLN A 360 -18.38 -21.57 -1.26
CA GLN A 360 -16.98 -21.99 -1.40
C GLN A 360 -16.02 -20.80 -1.44
N VAL A 361 -16.37 -19.75 -2.17
CA VAL A 361 -15.53 -18.54 -2.26
C VAL A 361 -15.53 -17.80 -0.92
N ALA A 362 -16.68 -17.59 -0.30
CA ALA A 362 -16.79 -16.88 0.97
C ALA A 362 -15.98 -17.55 2.09
N ALA A 363 -16.03 -18.88 2.21
CA ALA A 363 -15.29 -19.61 3.23
C ALA A 363 -13.76 -19.48 3.12
N HIS A 364 -13.22 -19.23 1.93
CA HIS A 364 -11.79 -19.21 1.68
C HIS A 364 -11.24 -17.83 1.31
N LEU A 365 -12.12 -16.88 0.98
CA LEU A 365 -11.74 -15.52 0.57
C LEU A 365 -10.85 -14.82 1.59
N PRO A 366 -11.12 -14.85 2.91
CA PRO A 366 -10.24 -14.22 3.90
C PRO A 366 -8.81 -14.76 3.84
N THR A 367 -8.66 -16.08 3.73
CA THR A 367 -7.34 -16.73 3.62
C THR A 367 -6.62 -16.33 2.33
N TRP A 368 -7.34 -16.26 1.21
CA TRP A 368 -6.74 -15.84 -0.07
C TRP A 368 -6.30 -14.37 -0.03
N MET A 369 -7.13 -13.51 0.54
CA MET A 369 -6.82 -12.09 0.71
C MET A 369 -5.62 -11.88 1.63
N ASP A 370 -5.54 -12.66 2.72
CA ASP A 370 -4.44 -12.60 3.67
C ASP A 370 -3.10 -12.97 3.00
N ARG A 371 -3.06 -14.09 2.27
CA ARG A 371 -1.86 -14.52 1.54
C ARG A 371 -1.48 -13.56 0.41
N LEU A 372 -2.46 -13.01 -0.30
CA LEU A 372 -2.22 -11.99 -1.30
C LEU A 372 -1.64 -10.72 -0.66
N ALA A 373 -2.19 -10.29 0.46
CA ALA A 373 -1.73 -9.13 1.21
C ALA A 373 -0.26 -9.26 1.64
N GLU A 374 0.18 -10.45 2.07
CA GLU A 374 1.59 -10.73 2.37
C GLU A 374 2.49 -10.58 1.13
N VAL A 375 2.06 -11.09 -0.04
CA VAL A 375 2.81 -10.94 -1.29
C VAL A 375 2.88 -9.48 -1.71
N GLU A 376 1.80 -8.73 -1.58
CA GLU A 376 1.74 -7.30 -1.93
C GLU A 376 2.64 -6.47 -1.01
N ALA A 377 2.55 -6.65 0.31
CA ALA A 377 3.39 -5.96 1.28
C ALA A 377 4.88 -6.26 1.04
N ALA A 378 5.24 -7.54 0.86
CA ALA A 378 6.62 -7.92 0.52
C ALA A 378 7.08 -7.34 -0.82
N SER A 379 6.20 -7.27 -1.83
CA SER A 379 6.48 -6.65 -3.13
C SER A 379 6.73 -5.15 -3.01
N ALA A 380 6.00 -4.45 -2.14
CA ALA A 380 6.20 -3.04 -1.83
C ALA A 380 7.58 -2.79 -1.21
N LEU A 381 7.94 -3.55 -0.16
CA LEU A 381 9.25 -3.47 0.47
C LEU A 381 10.39 -3.86 -0.50
N ALA A 382 10.19 -4.88 -1.34
CA ALA A 382 11.16 -5.28 -2.37
C ALA A 382 11.33 -4.20 -3.45
N THR A 383 10.27 -3.45 -3.77
CA THR A 383 10.35 -2.32 -4.69
C THR A 383 11.16 -1.17 -4.06
N PHE A 384 10.91 -0.85 -2.80
CA PHE A 384 11.70 0.12 -2.06
C PHE A 384 13.19 -0.27 -2.02
N ALA A 385 13.50 -1.53 -1.67
CA ALA A 385 14.86 -2.06 -1.69
C ALA A 385 15.52 -1.96 -3.07
N ALA A 386 14.80 -2.27 -4.14
CA ALA A 386 15.30 -2.18 -5.51
C ALA A 386 15.53 -0.73 -5.99
N LEU A 387 14.77 0.23 -5.45
CA LEU A 387 14.97 1.66 -5.72
C LEU A 387 16.17 2.23 -4.95
N HIS A 388 16.48 1.68 -3.77
CA HIS A 388 17.55 2.13 -2.89
C HIS A 388 18.61 1.04 -2.66
N PRO A 389 19.39 0.65 -3.69
CA PRO A 389 20.37 -0.45 -3.59
C PRO A 389 21.52 -0.19 -2.64
N SER A 390 21.76 1.07 -2.26
CA SER A 390 22.78 1.48 -1.27
C SER A 390 22.33 1.31 0.18
N TYR A 391 21.04 1.04 0.42
CA TYR A 391 20.54 0.84 1.77
C TYR A 391 20.99 -0.52 2.31
N ARG A 392 21.35 -0.53 3.59
CA ARG A 392 21.85 -1.74 4.26
C ARG A 392 20.71 -2.65 4.74
N TRP A 393 20.90 -3.94 4.61
CA TRP A 393 20.06 -4.92 5.29
C TRP A 393 20.42 -4.94 6.77
N PRO A 394 19.44 -4.71 7.66
CA PRO A 394 19.69 -4.66 9.08
C PRO A 394 20.03 -6.07 9.62
N ASP A 395 20.98 -6.13 10.54
CA ASP A 395 21.40 -7.38 11.15
C ASP A 395 20.82 -7.48 12.58
N PRO A 396 19.81 -8.36 12.81
CA PRO A 396 19.29 -8.56 14.14
C PRO A 396 20.37 -9.26 15.00
N LEU A 397 20.60 -8.72 16.17
CA LEU A 397 21.44 -9.40 17.15
C LEU A 397 20.72 -10.67 17.60
N THR A 398 21.37 -11.81 17.45
CA THR A 398 20.82 -13.08 17.88
C THR A 398 20.58 -13.04 19.39
N ALA A 399 19.32 -13.05 19.76
CA ALA A 399 18.91 -13.17 21.15
C ALA A 399 19.20 -14.59 21.64
N ASP A 400 20.47 -14.87 21.96
CA ASP A 400 20.78 -15.89 22.95
C ASP A 400 21.02 -15.16 24.28
N PRO A 401 20.03 -15.07 25.17
CA PRO A 401 20.17 -14.43 26.47
C PRO A 401 21.25 -15.10 27.33
N ARG A 402 21.69 -16.30 26.94
CA ARG A 402 22.72 -17.09 27.67
C ARG A 402 24.13 -16.81 27.17
N ARG A 403 24.31 -16.26 25.96
CA ARG A 403 25.65 -15.98 25.40
C ARG A 403 26.15 -14.55 25.63
N ASN A 404 25.25 -13.57 25.75
CA ASN A 404 25.66 -12.17 26.00
C ASN A 404 24.79 -11.64 27.14
N GLY A 405 25.24 -11.70 28.36
CA GLY A 405 24.51 -11.21 29.54
C GLY A 405 23.81 -9.87 29.21
N ALA A 406 22.46 -9.84 29.34
CA ALA A 406 21.52 -8.71 29.30
C ALA A 406 21.90 -7.43 28.49
N GLN A 407 22.61 -7.53 27.38
CA GLN A 407 23.03 -6.39 26.58
C GLN A 407 22.00 -6.13 25.47
N ALA A 408 21.12 -5.16 25.70
CA ALA A 408 20.41 -4.53 24.59
C ALA A 408 21.43 -3.71 23.79
N ARG A 409 21.50 -3.93 22.49
CA ARG A 409 22.42 -3.22 21.62
C ARG A 409 21.68 -2.66 20.42
N LEU A 410 22.00 -1.42 20.10
CA LEU A 410 21.64 -0.81 18.84
C LEU A 410 22.88 -0.04 18.36
N SER A 411 23.36 -0.36 17.17
CA SER A 411 24.50 0.32 16.56
C SER A 411 24.18 0.67 15.11
N ALA A 412 24.40 1.92 14.76
CA ALA A 412 24.18 2.41 13.39
C ALA A 412 25.32 3.30 12.95
N LYS A 413 25.76 3.14 11.70
CA LYS A 413 26.71 4.04 11.03
C LYS A 413 26.07 4.66 9.80
N ASP A 414 26.39 5.92 9.54
CA ASP A 414 25.82 6.70 8.44
C ASP A 414 24.28 6.65 8.41
N LEU A 415 23.66 6.67 9.59
CA LEU A 415 22.21 6.63 9.74
C LEU A 415 21.58 7.93 9.23
N ALA A 416 20.68 7.82 8.26
CA ALA A 416 20.03 8.97 7.64
C ALA A 416 18.51 8.79 7.48
N HIS A 417 17.80 9.89 7.29
CA HIS A 417 16.33 9.88 7.23
C HIS A 417 15.84 9.51 5.82
N PRO A 418 15.05 8.43 5.65
CA PRO A 418 14.63 7.98 4.32
C PRO A 418 13.66 8.94 3.60
N LEU A 419 12.91 9.77 4.35
CA LEU A 419 11.97 10.76 3.80
C LEU A 419 12.61 12.13 3.51
N ILE A 420 13.94 12.28 3.68
CA ILE A 420 14.67 13.47 3.25
C ILE A 420 15.35 13.17 1.92
N PRO A 421 15.31 14.07 0.92
CA PRO A 421 16.03 13.89 -0.34
C PRO A 421 17.51 13.61 -0.13
N GLN A 422 18.09 12.72 -0.93
CA GLN A 422 19.49 12.28 -0.77
C GLN A 422 20.50 13.45 -0.75
N THR A 423 20.20 14.53 -1.47
CA THR A 423 21.03 15.75 -1.54
C THR A 423 21.07 16.57 -0.27
N HIS A 424 20.09 16.37 0.62
CA HIS A 424 19.94 17.13 1.88
C HIS A 424 20.14 16.24 3.12
N ARG A 425 20.39 14.95 2.93
CA ARG A 425 20.60 14.01 4.04
C ARG A 425 21.97 14.23 4.65
N VAL A 426 22.00 14.34 5.96
CA VAL A 426 23.24 14.31 6.73
C VAL A 426 23.25 13.04 7.57
N PRO A 427 24.14 12.09 7.26
CA PRO A 427 24.23 10.85 8.02
C PRO A 427 24.93 11.05 9.36
N ASN A 428 24.53 10.29 10.39
CA ASN A 428 25.11 10.33 11.74
C ASN A 428 25.33 8.91 12.28
N ASP A 429 26.26 8.77 13.19
CA ASP A 429 26.56 7.52 13.86
C ASP A 429 25.91 7.48 15.27
N LEU A 430 25.53 6.29 15.69
CA LEU A 430 24.91 6.05 17.00
C LEU A 430 25.27 4.68 17.53
N ALA A 431 25.57 4.59 18.83
CA ALA A 431 25.69 3.32 19.55
C ALA A 431 25.04 3.42 20.94
N LEU A 432 24.12 2.48 21.23
CA LEU A 432 23.49 2.26 22.53
C LEU A 432 23.76 0.81 22.91
N GLU A 433 24.61 0.58 23.91
CA GLU A 433 25.22 -0.75 24.14
C GLU A 433 24.62 -1.52 25.30
N THR A 434 23.95 -0.83 26.24
CA THR A 434 23.43 -1.46 27.47
C THR A 434 21.98 -1.09 27.75
N LEU A 435 21.30 -1.91 28.51
CA LEU A 435 20.04 -1.53 29.14
C LEU A 435 20.28 -0.36 30.10
N GLY A 436 19.33 0.56 30.16
CA GLY A 436 19.46 1.79 30.93
C GLY A 436 20.29 2.88 30.23
N ALA A 437 20.88 2.61 29.05
CA ALA A 437 21.62 3.63 28.31
C ALA A 437 20.69 4.75 27.85
N VAL A 438 21.03 5.99 28.20
CA VAL A 438 20.33 7.20 27.78
C VAL A 438 21.31 8.10 27.01
N LEU A 439 21.00 8.43 25.77
CA LEU A 439 21.73 9.47 25.04
C LEU A 439 20.94 10.76 25.15
N LEU A 440 21.49 11.72 25.90
CA LEU A 440 20.93 13.06 26.04
C LEU A 440 21.45 13.93 24.90
N VAL A 441 20.54 14.38 24.02
CA VAL A 441 20.86 15.15 22.82
C VAL A 441 20.51 16.61 23.04
N THR A 442 21.54 17.47 23.10
CA THR A 442 21.38 18.92 23.29
C THR A 442 21.59 19.70 21.98
N GLY A 443 21.21 20.96 21.98
CA GLY A 443 21.34 21.88 20.83
C GLY A 443 20.14 22.81 20.72
N SER A 444 20.26 23.85 19.88
CA SER A 444 19.19 24.82 19.65
C SER A 444 17.99 24.21 18.91
N ASN A 445 16.90 24.96 18.88
CA ASN A 445 15.78 24.62 18.00
C ASN A 445 16.25 24.71 16.53
N MET A 446 15.74 23.85 15.66
CA MET A 446 16.17 23.69 14.25
C MET A 446 17.53 23.00 14.04
N SER A 447 18.30 22.68 15.07
CA SER A 447 19.61 22.01 14.93
C SER A 447 19.54 20.56 14.42
N GLY A 448 18.33 19.95 14.39
CA GLY A 448 18.11 18.60 13.88
C GLY A 448 17.83 17.52 14.93
N LYS A 449 17.68 17.87 16.23
CA LYS A 449 17.40 16.93 17.34
C LYS A 449 16.21 16.02 17.05
N SER A 450 15.02 16.59 16.84
CA SER A 450 13.77 15.85 16.58
C SER A 450 13.86 15.02 15.30
N THR A 451 14.53 15.53 14.26
CA THR A 451 14.77 14.81 13.01
C THR A 451 15.65 13.59 13.24
N PHE A 452 16.67 13.69 14.10
CA PHE A 452 17.54 12.57 14.42
C PHE A 452 16.81 11.47 15.20
N LEU A 453 15.99 11.83 16.18
CA LEU A 453 15.14 10.87 16.90
C LEU A 453 14.23 10.13 15.91
N ARG A 454 13.54 10.86 15.04
CA ARG A 454 12.69 10.24 13.99
C ARG A 454 13.49 9.38 13.03
N THR A 455 14.72 9.79 12.68
CA THR A 455 15.61 9.01 11.82
C THR A 455 15.88 7.63 12.40
N LEU A 456 16.17 7.55 13.70
CA LEU A 456 16.36 6.27 14.38
C LEU A 456 15.09 5.44 14.38
N GLY A 457 13.95 6.03 14.80
CA GLY A 457 12.68 5.34 14.90
C GLY A 457 12.19 4.76 13.58
N ILE A 458 12.23 5.55 12.50
CA ILE A 458 11.76 5.14 11.17
C ILE A 458 12.62 4.02 10.58
N ASN A 459 13.96 4.05 10.79
CA ASN A 459 14.85 2.99 10.35
C ASN A 459 14.67 1.70 11.18
N LEU A 460 14.36 1.80 12.47
CA LEU A 460 14.00 0.64 13.26
C LEU A 460 12.69 0.01 12.78
N CYS A 461 11.66 0.81 12.45
CA CYS A 461 10.41 0.30 11.87
C CYS A 461 10.65 -0.40 10.53
N LEU A 462 11.51 0.14 9.65
CA LEU A 462 11.93 -0.54 8.42
C LEU A 462 12.63 -1.87 8.71
N ALA A 463 13.55 -1.90 9.69
CA ALA A 463 14.26 -3.10 10.10
C ALA A 463 13.29 -4.18 10.60
N GLN A 464 12.36 -3.82 11.47
CA GLN A 464 11.35 -4.72 12.02
C GLN A 464 10.33 -5.20 10.96
N ALA A 465 10.04 -4.38 9.97
CA ALA A 465 9.23 -4.79 8.81
C ALA A 465 9.98 -5.76 7.86
N GLY A 466 11.27 -5.98 8.05
CA GLY A 466 12.10 -6.83 7.18
C GLY A 466 12.57 -6.14 5.91
N ALA A 467 12.71 -4.82 5.93
CA ALA A 467 13.18 -3.97 4.83
C ALA A 467 14.64 -3.52 5.04
N PRO A 468 15.34 -3.03 4.00
CA PRO A 468 16.62 -2.35 4.17
C PRO A 468 16.43 -0.97 4.78
N VAL A 469 17.44 -0.50 5.48
CA VAL A 469 17.48 0.76 6.21
C VAL A 469 18.46 1.77 5.57
N CYS A 470 18.22 3.05 5.80
CA CYS A 470 19.05 4.13 5.30
C CYS A 470 20.29 4.33 6.20
N ALA A 471 21.22 3.38 6.15
CA ALA A 471 22.48 3.36 6.91
C ALA A 471 23.52 2.52 6.18
N SER A 472 24.80 2.64 6.55
CA SER A 472 25.89 1.75 6.08
C SER A 472 26.05 0.51 6.99
N LEU A 473 25.68 0.64 8.28
CA LEU A 473 25.60 -0.43 9.26
C LEU A 473 24.36 -0.20 10.13
N PHE A 474 23.60 -1.26 10.41
CA PHE A 474 22.49 -1.21 11.37
C PHE A 474 22.33 -2.56 12.06
N GLU A 475 22.78 -2.63 13.28
CA GLU A 475 22.63 -3.76 14.19
C GLU A 475 21.59 -3.41 15.25
N TRP A 476 20.64 -4.28 15.51
CA TRP A 476 19.51 -3.99 16.40
C TRP A 476 19.09 -5.20 17.22
N ALA A 477 18.70 -4.94 18.46
CA ALA A 477 18.06 -5.94 19.31
C ALA A 477 16.54 -5.93 19.11
N TRP A 478 15.87 -7.04 19.49
CA TRP A 478 14.42 -7.14 19.49
C TRP A 478 13.85 -6.24 20.59
N VAL A 479 13.35 -5.08 20.20
CA VAL A 479 12.87 -4.03 21.10
C VAL A 479 11.48 -3.54 20.70
N ARG A 480 10.72 -3.12 21.70
CA ARG A 480 9.50 -2.33 21.51
C ARG A 480 9.90 -0.87 21.35
N LEU A 481 9.18 -0.14 20.50
CA LEU A 481 9.41 1.28 20.29
C LEU A 481 8.35 2.10 21.02
N ALA A 482 8.76 3.14 21.73
CA ALA A 482 7.85 4.10 22.34
C ALA A 482 8.38 5.52 22.12
N THR A 483 7.52 6.45 21.75
CA THR A 483 7.94 7.82 21.46
C THR A 483 7.08 8.85 22.20
N CYS A 484 7.69 9.99 22.49
CA CYS A 484 7.00 11.21 22.91
C CYS A 484 7.66 12.39 22.18
N ILE A 485 7.24 12.62 20.92
CA ILE A 485 7.82 13.66 20.05
C ILE A 485 6.80 14.74 19.75
N ARG A 486 5.59 14.34 19.33
CA ARG A 486 4.48 15.25 19.11
C ARG A 486 3.42 14.98 20.17
N VAL A 487 3.02 16.03 20.85
CA VAL A 487 1.88 15.99 21.76
C VAL A 487 0.88 16.98 21.21
N ASP A 488 -0.30 16.51 20.85
CA ASP A 488 -1.38 17.35 20.35
C ASP A 488 -2.36 17.67 21.48
N ASP A 489 -2.83 18.91 21.52
CA ASP A 489 -3.94 19.30 22.39
C ASP A 489 -5.22 18.59 21.94
N SER A 490 -5.88 17.90 22.84
CA SER A 490 -7.21 17.37 22.58
C SER A 490 -8.25 18.29 23.21
N LEU A 491 -8.69 19.28 22.44
CA LEU A 491 -9.77 20.17 22.82
C LEU A 491 -11.07 19.41 23.11
N GLU A 492 -11.32 18.32 22.39
CA GLU A 492 -12.49 17.45 22.58
C GLU A 492 -12.45 16.68 23.91
N ALA A 493 -11.27 16.31 24.39
CA ALA A 493 -11.11 15.63 25.68
C ALA A 493 -10.95 16.58 26.87
N GLY A 494 -10.89 17.90 26.66
CA GLY A 494 -10.71 18.91 27.73
C GLY A 494 -9.38 18.77 28.48
N LEU A 495 -8.39 18.08 27.88
CA LEU A 495 -7.08 17.87 28.51
C LEU A 495 -6.12 18.96 28.09
N SER A 496 -5.45 19.59 29.10
CA SER A 496 -4.36 20.51 28.81
C SER A 496 -3.17 19.77 28.17
N PHE A 497 -2.45 20.45 27.29
CA PHE A 497 -1.21 19.95 26.65
C PHE A 497 -0.26 19.27 27.67
N PHE A 498 -0.04 19.92 28.82
CA PHE A 498 0.82 19.38 29.88
C PHE A 498 0.31 18.03 30.42
N TYR A 499 -1.00 17.90 30.67
CA TYR A 499 -1.55 16.68 31.21
C TYR A 499 -1.50 15.53 30.21
N ALA A 500 -1.73 15.80 28.93
CA ALA A 500 -1.59 14.82 27.85
C ALA A 500 -0.13 14.34 27.74
N GLU A 501 0.85 15.25 27.82
CA GLU A 501 2.27 14.94 27.84
C GLU A 501 2.63 14.04 29.04
N VAL A 502 2.23 14.42 30.25
CA VAL A 502 2.47 13.63 31.48
C VAL A 502 1.89 12.23 31.38
N LYS A 503 0.66 12.09 30.86
CA LYS A 503 0.03 10.78 30.68
C LYS A 503 0.81 9.92 29.70
N ARG A 504 1.32 10.49 28.61
CA ARG A 504 2.11 9.79 27.60
C ARG A 504 3.48 9.37 28.15
N LEU A 505 4.18 10.26 28.84
CA LEU A 505 5.45 9.96 29.51
C LEU A 505 5.27 8.88 30.60
N LYS A 506 4.17 8.92 31.36
CA LYS A 506 3.81 7.87 32.32
C LYS A 506 3.63 6.51 31.63
N SER A 507 2.86 6.45 30.54
CA SER A 507 2.68 5.22 29.78
C SER A 507 4.01 4.66 29.24
N LEU A 508 4.92 5.54 28.81
CA LEU A 508 6.25 5.15 28.35
C LEU A 508 7.09 4.58 29.52
N LEU A 509 7.08 5.24 30.67
CA LEU A 509 7.77 4.76 31.87
C LEU A 509 7.23 3.40 32.30
N ASP A 510 5.91 3.23 32.35
CA ASP A 510 5.26 1.97 32.71
C ASP A 510 5.66 0.84 31.73
N ALA A 511 5.80 1.16 30.46
CA ALA A 511 6.30 0.19 29.47
C ALA A 511 7.73 -0.28 29.78
N THR A 512 8.57 0.54 30.42
CA THR A 512 9.95 0.16 30.80
C THR A 512 10.00 -0.62 32.12
N THR A 513 8.95 -0.67 32.93
CA THR A 513 8.94 -1.46 34.17
C THR A 513 8.75 -2.95 33.96
N ASP A 514 8.10 -3.34 32.86
CA ASP A 514 7.80 -4.75 32.54
C ASP A 514 9.02 -5.46 31.93
N ARG A 515 9.73 -6.19 32.78
CA ARG A 515 10.90 -7.01 32.39
C ARG A 515 10.55 -8.35 31.75
N SER A 516 9.27 -8.73 31.71
CA SER A 516 8.82 -9.95 31.02
C SER A 516 8.72 -9.76 29.50
N LYS A 517 8.62 -8.52 29.05
CA LYS A 517 8.55 -8.13 27.64
C LYS A 517 9.91 -7.70 27.09
N PRO A 518 10.07 -7.69 25.75
CA PRO A 518 11.27 -7.14 25.11
C PRO A 518 11.55 -5.71 25.59
N PRO A 519 12.83 -5.30 25.67
CA PRO A 519 13.20 -3.94 26.08
C PRO A 519 12.53 -2.85 25.25
N VAL A 520 12.42 -1.66 25.80
CA VAL A 520 11.85 -0.49 25.13
C VAL A 520 12.96 0.40 24.59
N LEU A 521 12.96 0.69 23.28
CA LEU A 521 13.66 1.83 22.73
C LEU A 521 12.75 3.05 22.89
N PHE A 522 13.16 4.01 23.70
CA PHE A 522 12.40 5.26 23.88
C PHE A 522 13.03 6.41 23.10
N LEU A 523 12.17 7.25 22.49
CA LEU A 523 12.56 8.45 21.76
C LEU A 523 11.70 9.61 22.27
N ILE A 524 12.32 10.52 22.99
CA ILE A 524 11.61 11.60 23.69
C ILE A 524 12.18 12.95 23.24
N ASP A 525 11.33 13.82 22.73
CA ASP A 525 11.71 15.15 22.25
C ASP A 525 11.18 16.21 23.20
N GLU A 526 12.09 16.69 24.05
CA GLU A 526 11.83 17.63 25.16
C GLU A 526 10.81 17.10 26.18
N ILE A 527 11.16 17.15 27.45
CA ILE A 527 10.35 16.65 28.55
C ILE A 527 9.70 17.80 29.27
N PHE A 528 8.39 17.71 29.58
CA PHE A 528 7.61 18.68 30.35
C PHE A 528 7.60 20.10 29.78
N LYS A 529 7.30 20.22 28.46
CA LYS A 529 7.23 21.51 27.75
C LYS A 529 6.20 22.48 28.34
N GLY A 530 5.18 21.99 28.97
CA GLY A 530 4.01 22.76 29.44
C GLY A 530 4.12 23.32 30.87
N THR A 531 5.30 23.27 31.56
CA THR A 531 5.48 23.77 32.92
C THR A 531 6.64 24.77 33.03
N ASN A 532 6.80 25.36 34.22
CA ASN A 532 7.88 26.31 34.49
C ASN A 532 9.25 25.66 34.53
N ASN A 533 10.33 26.43 34.29
CA ASN A 533 11.70 25.92 34.13
C ASN A 533 12.20 25.10 35.32
N ARG A 534 11.88 25.51 36.57
CA ARG A 534 12.34 24.83 37.78
C ARG A 534 11.67 23.46 37.94
N GLU A 535 10.37 23.38 37.77
CA GLU A 535 9.62 22.12 37.86
C GLU A 535 9.98 21.19 36.73
N ARG A 536 10.17 21.73 35.52
CA ARG A 536 10.63 20.97 34.36
C ARG A 536 11.98 20.31 34.62
N LEU A 537 12.94 21.06 35.17
CA LEU A 537 14.27 20.54 35.47
C LEU A 537 14.22 19.40 36.50
N ILE A 538 13.49 19.59 37.59
CA ILE A 538 13.34 18.60 38.67
C ILE A 538 12.65 17.34 38.13
N GLY A 539 11.54 17.53 37.43
CA GLY A 539 10.76 16.44 36.83
C GLY A 539 11.58 15.66 35.79
N SER A 540 12.32 16.34 34.90
CA SER A 540 13.16 15.75 33.89
C SER A 540 14.31 14.93 34.48
N ARG A 541 14.98 15.45 35.51
CA ARG A 541 16.03 14.69 36.24
C ARG A 541 15.49 13.39 36.82
N SER A 542 14.37 13.46 37.54
CA SER A 542 13.73 12.28 38.15
C SER A 542 13.27 11.28 37.10
N PHE A 543 12.67 11.75 36.00
CA PHE A 543 12.16 10.92 34.93
C PHE A 543 13.29 10.21 34.17
N ILE A 544 14.35 10.93 33.78
CA ILE A 544 15.53 10.33 33.10
C ILE A 544 16.21 9.30 34.00
N THR A 545 16.33 9.58 35.30
CA THR A 545 16.89 8.62 36.26
C THR A 545 16.04 7.35 36.35
N ALA A 546 14.70 7.49 36.37
CA ALA A 546 13.80 6.34 36.39
C ALA A 546 13.90 5.53 35.08
N LEU A 547 14.02 6.16 33.92
CA LEU A 547 14.20 5.49 32.64
C LEU A 547 15.51 4.68 32.59
N SER A 548 16.59 5.21 33.15
CA SER A 548 17.89 4.51 33.18
C SER A 548 17.90 3.25 34.06
N GLN A 549 16.96 3.12 34.99
CA GLN A 549 16.77 1.94 35.84
C GLN A 549 15.80 0.92 35.24
N GLY A 550 15.07 1.29 34.18
CA GLY A 550 14.05 0.49 33.55
C GLY A 550 14.58 -0.55 32.59
N ASN A 551 13.65 -1.36 32.03
CA ASN A 551 13.90 -2.31 30.94
C ASN A 551 13.82 -1.58 29.59
N GLY A 552 14.73 -0.63 29.35
CA GLY A 552 14.76 0.16 28.15
C GLY A 552 16.09 0.87 27.95
N PHE A 553 16.25 1.52 26.82
CA PHE A 553 17.34 2.40 26.46
C PHE A 553 16.85 3.36 25.37
N GLY A 554 17.51 4.49 25.19
CA GLY A 554 17.01 5.39 24.12
C GLY A 554 17.61 6.79 24.12
N LEU A 555 16.91 7.70 23.46
CA LEU A 555 17.31 9.08 23.23
C LEU A 555 16.33 10.02 23.90
N VAL A 556 16.89 11.04 24.53
CA VAL A 556 16.14 12.18 25.07
C VAL A 556 16.76 13.44 24.50
N SER A 557 15.97 14.26 23.80
CA SER A 557 16.42 15.58 23.39
C SER A 557 15.99 16.63 24.40
N THR A 558 16.83 17.65 24.58
CA THR A 558 16.54 18.78 25.47
C THR A 558 17.30 20.03 25.03
N HIS A 559 16.79 21.18 25.40
CA HIS A 559 17.52 22.44 25.34
C HIS A 559 18.07 22.87 26.71
N ASP A 560 17.72 22.15 27.78
CA ASP A 560 18.18 22.44 29.15
C ASP A 560 19.57 21.85 29.38
N LEU A 561 20.59 22.72 29.37
CA LEU A 561 21.96 22.30 29.55
C LEU A 561 22.27 21.80 30.98
N GLU A 562 21.50 22.21 31.98
CA GLU A 562 21.65 21.72 33.36
C GLU A 562 21.38 20.21 33.50
N LEU A 563 20.65 19.59 32.54
CA LEU A 563 20.43 18.15 32.50
C LEU A 563 21.69 17.37 32.06
N THR A 564 22.65 18.03 31.43
CA THR A 564 23.90 17.38 30.98
C THR A 564 24.73 16.87 32.14
N ASP A 565 24.65 17.50 33.32
CA ASP A 565 25.35 17.08 34.53
C ASP A 565 24.89 15.68 35.05
N LEU A 566 23.76 15.17 34.53
CA LEU A 566 23.30 13.82 34.90
C LEU A 566 24.27 12.70 34.46
N ASP A 567 25.18 12.96 33.51
CA ASP A 567 26.21 12.00 33.11
C ASP A 567 27.16 11.66 34.25
N LYS A 568 27.32 12.56 35.25
CA LYS A 568 28.15 12.36 36.43
C LYS A 568 27.47 11.46 37.48
N THR A 569 26.15 11.34 37.46
CA THR A 569 25.36 10.69 38.52
C THR A 569 24.54 9.49 38.06
N VAL A 570 24.19 9.43 36.77
CA VAL A 570 23.37 8.38 36.18
C VAL A 570 24.25 7.46 35.33
N PRO A 571 24.49 6.21 35.75
CA PRO A 571 25.28 5.26 34.99
C PRO A 571 24.65 5.00 33.60
N GLY A 572 25.46 5.02 32.54
CA GLY A 572 25.00 4.77 31.18
C GLY A 572 24.41 5.97 30.45
N LEU A 573 24.27 7.14 31.13
CA LEU A 573 23.91 8.36 30.46
C LEU A 573 25.14 8.95 29.73
N ARG A 574 24.95 9.34 28.48
CA ARG A 574 25.94 10.03 27.66
C ARG A 574 25.35 11.27 27.02
N ASN A 575 26.15 12.33 26.94
CA ASN A 575 25.76 13.56 26.27
C ASN A 575 26.21 13.55 24.81
N ALA A 576 25.37 14.08 23.93
CA ALA A 576 25.67 14.42 22.56
C ALA A 576 25.02 15.74 22.18
N HIS A 577 25.50 16.42 21.16
CA HIS A 577 24.90 17.68 20.73
C HIS A 577 24.93 17.89 19.22
N PHE A 578 24.01 18.73 18.77
CA PHE A 578 24.06 19.37 17.47
C PHE A 578 24.47 20.84 17.66
N GLN A 579 25.36 21.32 16.80
CA GLN A 579 25.89 22.67 16.89
C GLN A 579 25.54 23.47 15.64
N GLU A 580 25.13 24.70 15.86
CA GLU A 580 25.05 25.71 14.81
C GLU A 580 26.36 26.51 14.72
N THR A 581 26.67 26.97 13.52
CA THR A 581 27.77 27.88 13.24
C THR A 581 27.23 29.15 12.58
N VAL A 582 27.79 30.29 12.95
CA VAL A 582 27.49 31.56 12.27
C VAL A 582 28.57 31.79 11.22
N ALA A 583 28.20 31.70 9.94
CA ALA A 583 29.12 31.98 8.83
C ALA A 583 28.51 33.03 7.91
N ALA A 584 29.29 34.05 7.57
CA ALA A 584 28.86 35.16 6.72
C ALA A 584 27.61 35.91 7.21
N GLY A 585 27.41 36.01 8.53
CA GLY A 585 26.26 36.70 9.13
C GLY A 585 24.93 35.90 9.11
N ALA A 586 24.98 34.62 8.70
CA ALA A 586 23.81 33.73 8.69
C ALA A 586 24.06 32.47 9.52
N LEU A 587 23.02 31.95 10.14
CA LEU A 587 23.03 30.65 10.83
C LEU A 587 23.19 29.53 9.81
N GLN A 588 24.15 28.66 10.05
CA GLN A 588 24.34 27.43 9.29
C GLN A 588 24.28 26.23 10.23
N PHE A 589 23.50 25.23 9.82
CA PHE A 589 23.35 23.96 10.52
C PHE A 589 24.01 22.86 9.70
N ASP A 590 24.98 22.17 10.28
CA ASP A 590 25.64 21.03 9.63
C ASP A 590 24.94 19.69 9.92
N TYR A 591 23.99 19.70 10.87
CA TYR A 591 23.19 18.53 11.27
C TYR A 591 24.05 17.31 11.68
N LYS A 592 25.26 17.54 12.20
CA LYS A 592 26.20 16.50 12.67
C LYS A 592 26.09 16.34 14.18
N LEU A 593 25.86 15.10 14.61
CA LEU A 593 25.87 14.71 16.02
C LEU A 593 27.34 14.64 16.51
N ARG A 594 27.61 15.31 17.61
CA ARG A 594 28.90 15.35 18.25
C ARG A 594 28.84 14.85 19.69
N PRO A 595 29.86 14.19 20.22
CA PRO A 595 29.89 13.76 21.61
C PRO A 595 30.01 14.97 22.58
N GLY A 596 29.48 14.79 23.77
CA GLY A 596 29.50 15.77 24.85
C GLY A 596 28.37 16.80 24.80
N PRO A 597 28.26 17.66 25.83
CA PRO A 597 27.23 18.71 25.90
C PRO A 597 27.49 19.82 24.86
N CYS A 598 26.45 20.56 24.49
CA CYS A 598 26.57 21.71 23.58
C CYS A 598 27.44 22.79 24.21
N PRO A 599 28.56 23.21 23.56
CA PRO A 599 29.51 24.14 24.16
C PRO A 599 29.01 25.60 24.19
N THR A 600 28.02 25.95 23.38
CA THR A 600 27.51 27.32 23.23
C THR A 600 26.04 27.39 23.03
N THR A 601 25.39 28.39 23.65
CA THR A 601 24.01 28.80 23.34
C THR A 601 24.07 30.05 22.47
N ASN A 602 23.78 29.92 21.17
CA ASN A 602 23.84 31.06 20.24
C ASN A 602 22.51 31.85 20.19
N ALA A 603 21.57 31.57 21.08
CA ALA A 603 20.25 32.22 21.06
C ALA A 603 20.33 33.74 21.15
N LEU A 604 21.16 34.28 22.05
CA LEU A 604 21.39 35.71 22.18
C LEU A 604 22.03 36.32 20.92
N ARG A 605 22.98 35.63 20.33
CA ARG A 605 23.66 36.07 19.10
C ARG A 605 22.71 36.02 17.88
N ILE A 606 21.73 35.12 17.88
CA ILE A 606 20.65 35.09 16.89
C ILE A 606 19.75 36.33 17.03
N MET A 607 19.36 36.65 18.27
CA MET A 607 18.59 37.86 18.55
C MET A 607 19.32 39.12 18.09
N GLU A 608 20.60 39.22 18.33
CA GLU A 608 21.44 40.32 17.85
C GLU A 608 21.48 40.41 16.32
N LEU A 609 21.68 39.30 15.65
CA LEU A 609 21.72 39.24 14.19
C LEU A 609 20.40 39.63 13.51
N GLU A 610 19.26 39.33 14.16
CA GLU A 610 17.94 39.73 13.72
C GLU A 610 17.56 41.17 14.19
N GLY A 611 18.51 41.88 14.84
CA GLY A 611 18.29 43.28 15.25
C GLY A 611 17.48 43.45 16.51
N LEU A 612 17.28 42.39 17.30
CA LEU A 612 16.60 42.49 18.60
C LEU A 612 17.57 43.01 19.65
N PRO A 613 17.11 43.90 20.58
CA PRO A 613 17.98 44.43 21.64
C PRO A 613 18.35 43.32 22.63
N VAL A 614 19.60 42.97 22.69
CA VAL A 614 20.19 42.05 23.68
C VAL A 614 20.99 42.89 24.67
N SER A 615 20.52 43.06 25.89
CA SER A 615 21.27 43.71 26.96
C SER A 615 22.10 42.63 27.67
N GLU A 616 23.44 42.71 27.62
CA GLU A 616 24.31 41.95 28.50
C GLU A 616 24.14 42.46 29.93
N THR A 617 23.22 41.92 30.70
CA THR A 617 23.27 41.99 32.14
C THR A 617 24.23 40.92 32.63
N SER A 618 25.52 41.28 32.78
CA SER A 618 26.45 40.51 33.60
C SER A 618 25.84 40.30 34.99
N PRO A 619 25.69 39.07 35.49
CA PRO A 619 25.34 38.86 36.89
C PRO A 619 26.52 39.43 37.72
N GLY A 620 26.28 40.56 38.39
CA GLY A 620 27.20 41.09 39.36
C GLY A 620 27.56 40.05 40.43
N PRO A 621 28.74 40.12 41.04
CA PRO A 621 29.17 39.17 42.05
C PRO A 621 28.20 39.18 43.21
N ILE A 622 27.62 38.03 43.53
CA ILE A 622 26.81 37.79 44.72
C ILE A 622 27.77 37.93 45.92
N THR A 623 27.66 39.04 46.66
CA THR A 623 28.29 39.24 47.96
C THR A 623 27.57 38.43 49.02
#